data_c5ed3eb59b3e6e030e65e12777202b1d
#
_entry.id   c5ed3eb59b3e6e030e65e12777202b1d
#
_cell.length_a   1.000
_cell.length_b   1.000
_cell.length_c   1.000
_cell.angle_alpha   90.00
_cell.angle_beta   90.00
_cell.angle_gamma   90.00
#
_symmetry.space_group_name_H-M   'P 1'
#
loop_
_entity.id
_entity.type
_entity.pdbx_description
1 polymer ?
#
loop_
_entity_poly.entity_id
_entity_poly.type
_entity_poly.pdbx_seq_one_letter_code
_entity_poly.pdbx_strand_id
1 'polypeptide(L)'
;MASLSQQNPYQCDQCGTANIVAAPVLYQQGTHTYSTRFHSGTTQSFSAQAAAPPDPRGYGRPLLLWGIPICFTLFWGFVGLVGILNHSKAATSLGNTVAILLLLGSGCIGGMLLSFSKIARYNREVYPQLHWNWEHTYICRRCGRSRLIPS
;
A
#
# COMPACT_ATOMS: atom_id res chain seq x y z
N MET A 1 23.82 15.66 41.25
CA MET A 1 24.40 15.37 39.94
C MET A 1 24.08 13.93 39.61
N ALA A 2 23.03 13.68 38.84
CA ALA A 2 22.65 12.32 38.44
C ALA A 2 23.63 11.88 37.33
N SER A 3 24.43 10.84 37.61
CA SER A 3 25.28 10.20 36.62
C SER A 3 24.36 9.63 35.53
N LEU A 4 24.39 10.23 34.35
CA LEU A 4 23.84 9.63 33.13
C LEU A 4 24.62 8.32 32.93
N SER A 5 24.07 7.22 33.42
CA SER A 5 24.59 5.89 33.12
C SER A 5 24.55 5.77 31.58
N GLN A 6 25.75 5.68 30.99
CA GLN A 6 25.90 5.35 29.56
C GLN A 6 25.25 3.98 29.34
N GLN A 7 23.96 3.99 29.08
CA GLN A 7 23.27 2.77 28.66
C GLN A 7 23.85 2.34 27.30
N ASN A 8 24.41 1.16 27.29
CA ASN A 8 24.92 0.57 26.06
C ASN A 8 23.74 0.49 25.06
N PRO A 9 23.81 1.18 23.91
CA PRO A 9 22.70 1.24 22.95
C PRO A 9 22.29 -0.15 22.43
N TYR A 10 23.16 -1.14 22.61
CA TYR A 10 22.94 -2.52 22.20
C TYR A 10 22.42 -3.45 23.31
N GLN A 11 21.91 -2.90 24.43
CA GLN A 11 21.23 -3.65 25.47
C GLN A 11 19.74 -3.34 25.49
N CYS A 12 18.93 -4.39 25.69
CA CYS A 12 17.49 -4.23 25.82
C CYS A 12 17.14 -3.56 27.15
N ASP A 13 16.41 -2.46 27.13
CA ASP A 13 16.02 -1.69 28.31
C ASP A 13 15.12 -2.49 29.26
N GLN A 14 14.39 -3.48 28.75
CA GLN A 14 13.43 -4.24 29.55
C GLN A 14 14.02 -5.49 30.19
N CYS A 15 14.87 -6.23 29.49
CA CYS A 15 15.40 -7.51 29.97
C CYS A 15 16.91 -7.52 30.15
N GLY A 16 17.61 -6.42 29.89
CA GLY A 16 19.05 -6.25 30.07
C GLY A 16 19.95 -7.09 29.16
N THR A 17 19.38 -7.86 28.22
CA THR A 17 20.16 -8.71 27.33
C THR A 17 20.74 -7.93 26.16
N ALA A 18 21.95 -8.32 25.72
CA ALA A 18 22.56 -7.80 24.50
C ALA A 18 22.07 -8.52 23.23
N ASN A 19 21.02 -9.35 23.32
CA ASN A 19 20.49 -10.10 22.17
C ASN A 19 19.44 -9.28 21.41
N ILE A 20 19.86 -8.15 20.86
CA ILE A 20 19.06 -7.31 19.99
C ILE A 20 19.55 -7.44 18.56
N VAL A 21 18.62 -7.46 17.61
CA VAL A 21 18.88 -7.66 16.18
C VAL A 21 18.12 -6.61 15.40
N ALA A 22 18.73 -6.08 14.35
CA ALA A 22 18.06 -5.14 13.45
C ALA A 22 16.85 -5.79 12.77
N ALA A 23 15.75 -5.06 12.64
CA ALA A 23 14.52 -5.57 12.04
C ALA A 23 14.72 -6.13 10.61
N PRO A 24 15.51 -5.51 9.72
CA PRO A 24 15.82 -6.08 8.41
C PRO A 24 16.49 -7.45 8.47
N VAL A 25 17.44 -7.63 9.39
CA VAL A 25 18.14 -8.92 9.57
C VAL A 25 17.19 -10.00 10.07
N LEU A 26 16.35 -9.66 11.04
CA LEU A 26 15.36 -10.58 11.59
C LEU A 26 14.32 -10.98 10.53
N TYR A 27 13.89 -10.04 9.71
CA TYR A 27 12.99 -10.30 8.59
C TYR A 27 13.61 -11.25 7.56
N GLN A 28 14.84 -10.99 7.13
CA GLN A 28 15.56 -11.83 6.17
C GLN A 28 15.78 -13.26 6.69
N GLN A 29 16.20 -13.40 7.94
CA GLN A 29 16.45 -14.71 8.57
C GLN A 29 15.19 -15.58 8.71
N GLY A 30 14.04 -14.94 8.90
CA GLY A 30 12.79 -15.67 9.10
C GLY A 30 11.89 -15.74 7.87
N THR A 31 12.32 -15.22 6.71
CA THR A 31 11.57 -15.27 5.46
C THR A 31 12.22 -16.28 4.51
N HIS A 32 11.47 -17.33 4.16
CA HIS A 32 11.91 -18.36 3.22
C HIS A 32 11.02 -18.33 1.99
N THR A 33 11.64 -18.18 0.84
CA THR A 33 10.95 -18.31 -0.46
C THR A 33 11.07 -19.75 -0.94
N TYR A 34 9.95 -20.34 -1.35
CA TYR A 34 9.94 -21.64 -2.01
C TYR A 34 9.32 -21.48 -3.40
N SER A 35 9.90 -22.18 -4.36
CA SER A 35 9.38 -22.24 -5.71
C SER A 35 9.29 -23.70 -6.11
N THR A 36 8.08 -24.15 -6.42
CA THR A 36 7.80 -25.45 -7.01
C THR A 36 7.31 -25.25 -8.44
N ARG A 37 7.28 -26.33 -9.23
CA ARG A 37 6.88 -26.29 -10.65
C ARG A 37 5.49 -25.63 -10.88
N PHE A 38 4.63 -25.64 -9.88
CA PHE A 38 3.25 -25.16 -9.99
C PHE A 38 2.91 -24.01 -9.03
N HIS A 39 3.71 -23.81 -7.97
CA HIS A 39 3.43 -22.82 -6.94
C HIS A 39 4.72 -22.19 -6.45
N SER A 40 4.73 -20.86 -6.35
CA SER A 40 5.75 -20.11 -5.65
C SER A 40 5.12 -19.36 -4.50
N GLY A 41 5.80 -19.33 -3.36
CA GLY A 41 5.29 -18.62 -2.20
C GLY A 41 6.41 -18.27 -1.22
N THR A 42 6.05 -17.48 -0.22
CA THR A 42 6.94 -17.10 0.88
C THR A 42 6.33 -17.60 2.18
N THR A 43 7.14 -18.26 2.99
CA THR A 43 6.80 -18.59 4.38
C THR A 43 7.58 -17.69 5.29
N GLN A 44 6.91 -17.16 6.34
CA GLN A 44 7.52 -16.27 7.30
C GLN A 44 7.32 -16.83 8.70
N SER A 45 8.38 -16.78 9.51
CA SER A 45 8.29 -17.04 10.93
C SER A 45 7.53 -15.93 11.63
N PHE A 46 6.96 -16.19 12.81
CA PHE A 46 6.25 -15.17 13.60
C PHE A 46 7.13 -13.94 13.90
N SER A 47 8.40 -14.16 14.18
CA SER A 47 9.38 -13.07 14.40
C SER A 47 9.64 -12.25 13.15
N ALA A 48 9.67 -12.88 11.96
CA ALA A 48 9.83 -12.17 10.70
C ALA A 48 8.58 -11.35 10.35
N GLN A 49 7.38 -11.86 10.63
CA GLN A 49 6.15 -11.09 10.45
C GLN A 49 6.12 -9.84 11.34
N ALA A 50 6.57 -9.96 12.59
CA ALA A 50 6.68 -8.81 13.50
C ALA A 50 7.74 -7.78 13.07
N ALA A 51 8.74 -8.22 12.30
CA ALA A 51 9.80 -7.39 11.75
C ALA A 51 9.58 -7.02 10.27
N ALA A 52 8.37 -7.22 9.74
CA ALA A 52 8.07 -6.95 8.34
C ALA A 52 8.28 -5.47 7.98
N PRO A 53 8.86 -5.19 6.81
CA PRO A 53 9.01 -3.83 6.33
C PRO A 53 7.65 -3.18 6.09
N PRO A 54 7.53 -1.85 6.21
CA PRO A 54 6.34 -1.16 5.76
C PRO A 54 6.19 -1.32 4.25
N ASP A 55 4.96 -1.57 3.79
CA ASP A 55 4.69 -1.71 2.36
C ASP A 55 4.30 -0.37 1.74
N PRO A 56 4.83 -0.07 0.53
CA PRO A 56 4.32 1.04 -0.25
C PRO A 56 2.87 0.77 -0.65
N ARG A 57 2.04 1.82 -0.68
CA ARG A 57 0.65 1.67 -1.13
C ARG A 57 0.60 1.40 -2.62
N GLY A 58 0.02 0.27 -2.98
CA GLY A 58 -0.15 -0.13 -4.38
C GLY A 58 -1.31 0.61 -5.06
N TYR A 59 -1.19 0.83 -6.37
CA TYR A 59 -2.23 1.45 -7.21
C TYR A 59 -3.29 0.45 -7.68
N GLY A 60 -3.14 -0.84 -7.44
CA GLY A 60 -4.02 -1.89 -7.95
C GLY A 60 -5.46 -1.78 -7.45
N ARG A 61 -5.65 -1.56 -6.14
CA ARG A 61 -7.00 -1.42 -5.55
C ARG A 61 -7.79 -0.24 -6.13
N PRO A 62 -7.27 1.01 -6.16
CA PRO A 62 -8.02 2.10 -6.77
C PRO A 62 -8.20 1.92 -8.27
N LEU A 63 -7.27 1.29 -8.97
CA LEU A 63 -7.41 1.02 -10.40
C LEU A 63 -8.56 0.06 -10.68
N LEU A 64 -8.75 -0.99 -9.88
CA LEU A 64 -9.91 -1.88 -9.98
C LEU A 64 -11.21 -1.19 -9.56
N LEU A 65 -11.19 -0.44 -8.45
CA LEU A 65 -12.38 0.22 -7.92
C LEU A 65 -12.96 1.26 -8.87
N TRP A 66 -12.10 2.06 -9.50
CA TRP A 66 -12.51 3.15 -10.40
C TRP A 66 -12.46 2.76 -11.86
N GLY A 67 -11.58 1.84 -12.25
CA GLY A 67 -11.41 1.41 -13.63
C GLY A 67 -12.62 0.68 -14.19
N ILE A 68 -13.24 -0.20 -13.40
CA ILE A 68 -14.44 -0.96 -13.82
C ILE A 68 -15.61 -0.01 -14.13
N PRO A 69 -16.02 0.92 -13.25
CA PRO A 69 -17.06 1.88 -13.57
C PRO A 69 -16.74 2.78 -14.78
N ILE A 70 -15.48 3.20 -14.93
CA ILE A 70 -15.05 4.01 -16.08
C ILE A 70 -15.22 3.20 -17.37
N CYS A 71 -14.75 1.96 -17.44
CA CYS A 71 -14.91 1.11 -18.60
C CYS A 71 -16.39 0.89 -18.92
N PHE A 72 -17.21 0.67 -17.90
CA PHE A 72 -18.66 0.48 -18.07
C PHE A 72 -19.33 1.74 -18.62
N THR A 73 -19.02 2.93 -18.09
CA THR A 73 -19.61 4.18 -18.57
C THR A 73 -19.16 4.52 -19.98
N LEU A 74 -17.90 4.25 -20.34
CA LEU A 74 -17.39 4.44 -21.69
C LEU A 74 -18.08 3.49 -22.68
N PHE A 75 -18.23 2.22 -22.33
CA PHE A 75 -18.90 1.23 -23.18
C PHE A 75 -20.34 1.62 -23.46
N TRP A 76 -21.13 1.89 -22.42
CA TRP A 76 -22.54 2.29 -22.59
C TRP A 76 -22.69 3.67 -23.22
N GLY A 77 -21.78 4.60 -22.96
CA GLY A 77 -21.73 5.89 -23.65
C GLY A 77 -21.51 5.75 -25.15
N PHE A 78 -20.60 4.84 -25.55
CA PHE A 78 -20.36 4.53 -26.94
C PHE A 78 -21.57 3.90 -27.63
N VAL A 79 -22.19 2.90 -26.98
CA VAL A 79 -23.44 2.26 -27.50
C VAL A 79 -24.55 3.29 -27.65
N GLY A 80 -24.72 4.18 -26.69
CA GLY A 80 -25.71 5.27 -26.73
C GLY A 80 -25.43 6.24 -27.88
N LEU A 81 -24.17 6.62 -28.09
CA LEU A 81 -23.77 7.51 -29.19
C LEU A 81 -24.09 6.90 -30.57
N VAL A 82 -23.74 5.63 -30.77
CA VAL A 82 -24.08 4.90 -32.01
C VAL A 82 -25.59 4.82 -32.21
N GLY A 83 -26.35 4.61 -31.14
CA GLY A 83 -27.82 4.61 -31.19
C GLY A 83 -28.41 5.95 -31.63
N ILE A 84 -27.87 7.07 -31.15
CA ILE A 84 -28.29 8.43 -31.56
C ILE A 84 -28.01 8.66 -33.02
N LEU A 85 -26.83 8.27 -33.55
CA LEU A 85 -26.46 8.45 -34.94
C LEU A 85 -27.34 7.65 -35.88
N ASN A 86 -27.85 6.49 -35.46
CA ASN A 86 -28.66 5.60 -36.30
C ASN A 86 -30.18 5.88 -36.25
N HIS A 87 -30.70 6.54 -35.19
CA HIS A 87 -32.13 6.75 -34.97
C HIS A 87 -32.46 8.21 -34.62
N SER A 88 -32.80 9.01 -35.63
CA SER A 88 -33.11 10.43 -35.47
C SER A 88 -34.35 10.78 -34.64
N LYS A 89 -35.27 9.82 -34.37
CA LYS A 89 -36.51 10.06 -33.62
C LYS A 89 -36.49 9.74 -32.13
N ALA A 90 -35.44 9.08 -31.61
CA ALA A 90 -35.27 8.76 -30.18
C ALA A 90 -34.26 9.66 -29.47
N ALA A 91 -33.89 10.77 -30.10
CA ALA A 91 -32.73 11.59 -29.70
C ALA A 91 -32.84 12.22 -28.31
N THR A 92 -34.03 12.56 -27.81
CA THR A 92 -34.18 13.28 -26.55
C THR A 92 -33.97 12.40 -25.33
N SER A 93 -34.54 11.19 -25.27
CA SER A 93 -34.35 10.29 -24.13
C SER A 93 -32.95 9.68 -24.09
N LEU A 94 -32.37 9.36 -25.25
CA LEU A 94 -31.00 8.92 -25.39
C LEU A 94 -29.99 10.02 -25.02
N GLY A 95 -30.27 11.28 -25.38
CA GLY A 95 -29.44 12.42 -25.01
C GLY A 95 -29.29 12.58 -23.49
N ASN A 96 -30.38 12.46 -22.75
CA ASN A 96 -30.36 12.49 -21.28
C ASN A 96 -29.55 11.34 -20.68
N THR A 97 -29.68 10.13 -21.23
CA THR A 97 -28.91 8.97 -20.76
C THR A 97 -27.41 9.16 -20.97
N VAL A 98 -27.00 9.66 -22.15
CA VAL A 98 -25.60 9.96 -22.45
C VAL A 98 -25.06 11.04 -21.53
N ALA A 99 -25.82 12.10 -21.27
CA ALA A 99 -25.42 13.16 -20.34
C ALA A 99 -25.18 12.63 -18.91
N ILE A 100 -26.05 11.77 -18.41
CA ILE A 100 -25.89 11.12 -17.10
C ILE A 100 -24.63 10.25 -17.07
N LEU A 101 -24.40 9.44 -18.11
CA LEU A 101 -23.20 8.61 -18.20
C LEU A 101 -21.89 9.43 -18.23
N LEU A 102 -21.90 10.56 -18.93
CA LEU A 102 -20.75 11.47 -18.95
C LEU A 102 -20.48 12.11 -17.59
N LEU A 103 -21.53 12.50 -16.86
CA LEU A 103 -21.40 13.03 -15.51
C LEU A 103 -20.85 11.97 -14.55
N LEU A 104 -21.38 10.75 -14.58
CA LEU A 104 -20.88 9.64 -13.78
C LEU A 104 -19.43 9.29 -14.13
N GLY A 105 -19.10 9.22 -15.41
CA GLY A 105 -17.75 8.96 -15.90
C GLY A 105 -16.75 10.00 -15.43
N SER A 106 -17.11 11.29 -15.52
CA SER A 106 -16.23 12.38 -15.04
C SER A 106 -16.01 12.33 -13.53
N GLY A 107 -17.06 11.99 -12.75
CA GLY A 107 -16.96 11.76 -11.30
C GLY A 107 -16.00 10.59 -10.97
N CYS A 108 -16.08 9.49 -11.70
CA CYS A 108 -15.19 8.35 -11.52
C CYS A 108 -13.73 8.69 -11.85
N ILE A 109 -13.49 9.45 -12.91
CA ILE A 109 -12.13 9.93 -13.28
C ILE A 109 -11.60 10.84 -12.17
N GLY A 110 -12.39 11.78 -11.69
CA GLY A 110 -12.02 12.65 -10.56
C GLY A 110 -11.66 11.85 -9.31
N GLY A 111 -12.48 10.87 -8.94
CA GLY A 111 -12.23 9.97 -7.82
C GLY A 111 -10.93 9.15 -7.98
N MET A 112 -10.65 8.67 -9.18
CA MET A 112 -9.42 7.96 -9.51
C MET A 112 -8.19 8.87 -9.35
N LEU A 113 -8.22 10.07 -9.89
CA LEU A 113 -7.12 11.05 -9.80
C LEU A 113 -6.84 11.43 -8.34
N LEU A 114 -7.89 11.68 -7.54
CA LEU A 114 -7.75 11.95 -6.11
C LEU A 114 -7.17 10.76 -5.33
N SER A 115 -7.54 9.53 -5.68
CA SER A 115 -7.01 8.33 -5.06
C SER A 115 -5.53 8.14 -5.40
N PHE A 116 -5.15 8.35 -6.64
CA PHE A 116 -3.76 8.26 -7.09
C PHE A 116 -2.88 9.34 -6.46
N SER A 117 -3.37 10.58 -6.37
CA SER A 117 -2.63 11.67 -5.73
C SER A 117 -2.36 11.39 -4.24
N LYS A 118 -3.35 10.84 -3.51
CA LYS A 118 -3.17 10.43 -2.12
C LYS A 118 -2.14 9.31 -1.96
N ILE A 119 -2.15 8.31 -2.86
CA ILE A 119 -1.18 7.21 -2.84
C ILE A 119 0.22 7.74 -3.18
N ALA A 120 0.34 8.55 -4.23
CA ALA A 120 1.60 9.16 -4.63
C ALA A 120 2.20 10.01 -3.49
N ARG A 121 1.35 10.81 -2.83
CA ARG A 121 1.77 11.63 -1.69
C ARG A 121 2.24 10.77 -0.52
N TYR A 122 1.49 9.71 -0.16
CA TYR A 122 1.90 8.78 0.88
C TYR A 122 3.24 8.11 0.57
N ASN A 123 3.40 7.60 -0.66
CA ASN A 123 4.61 6.91 -1.06
C ASN A 123 5.83 7.86 -1.15
N ARG A 124 5.60 9.15 -1.39
CA ARG A 124 6.67 10.16 -1.47
C ARG A 124 7.06 10.74 -0.13
N GLU A 125 6.09 11.01 0.76
CA GLU A 125 6.32 11.76 2.00
C GLU A 125 6.39 10.85 3.23
N VAL A 126 5.53 9.84 3.32
CA VAL A 126 5.36 9.03 4.53
C VAL A 126 6.17 7.73 4.45
N TYR A 127 6.10 7.04 3.31
CA TYR A 127 6.75 5.74 3.16
C TYR A 127 8.27 5.78 3.38
N PRO A 128 9.05 6.76 2.86
CA PRO A 128 10.49 6.80 3.08
C PRO A 128 10.85 6.95 4.56
N GLN A 129 10.07 7.73 5.32
CA GLN A 129 10.31 7.90 6.76
C GLN A 129 10.01 6.61 7.53
N LEU A 130 8.93 5.90 7.17
CA LEU A 130 8.59 4.62 7.78
C LEU A 130 9.65 3.57 7.47
N HIS A 131 10.14 3.53 6.22
CA HIS A 131 11.19 2.62 5.80
C HIS A 131 12.50 2.90 6.52
N TRP A 132 12.89 4.17 6.62
CA TRP A 132 14.05 4.59 7.38
C TRP A 132 13.96 4.20 8.86
N ASN A 133 12.82 4.45 9.49
CA ASN A 133 12.57 4.03 10.88
C ASN A 133 12.68 2.50 11.02
N TRP A 134 12.16 1.75 10.07
CA TRP A 134 12.25 0.29 10.08
C TRP A 134 13.69 -0.20 9.96
N GLU A 135 14.50 0.40 9.10
CA GLU A 135 15.92 0.06 8.95
C GLU A 135 16.72 0.30 10.25
N HIS A 136 16.32 1.32 11.03
CA HIS A 136 16.99 1.68 12.29
C HIS A 136 16.27 1.11 13.53
N THR A 137 15.28 0.23 13.33
CA THR A 137 14.60 -0.45 14.42
C THR A 137 15.32 -1.72 14.79
N TYR A 138 15.58 -1.89 16.09
CA TYR A 138 16.16 -3.08 16.66
C TYR A 138 15.15 -3.79 17.54
N ILE A 139 15.10 -5.12 17.46
CA ILE A 139 14.15 -5.98 18.16
C ILE A 139 14.92 -6.92 19.07
N CYS A 140 14.51 -6.99 20.35
CA CYS A 140 15.07 -7.93 21.30
C CYS A 140 14.50 -9.33 21.05
N ARG A 141 15.35 -10.32 20.79
CA ARG A 141 14.92 -11.71 20.56
C ARG A 141 14.30 -12.38 21.79
N ARG A 142 14.60 -11.87 23.02
CA ARG A 142 14.10 -12.48 24.24
C ARG A 142 12.71 -11.98 24.63
N CYS A 143 12.47 -10.68 24.57
CA CYS A 143 11.20 -10.08 25.02
C CYS A 143 10.36 -9.46 23.91
N GLY A 144 10.87 -9.41 22.66
CA GLY A 144 10.16 -8.84 21.51
C GLY A 144 10.10 -7.31 21.49
N ARG A 145 10.69 -6.62 22.46
CA ARG A 145 10.65 -5.16 22.52
C ARG A 145 11.45 -4.55 21.36
N SER A 146 10.84 -3.62 20.66
CA SER A 146 11.48 -2.84 19.61
C SER A 146 11.97 -1.50 20.12
N ARG A 147 13.12 -1.05 19.64
CA ARG A 147 13.71 0.26 19.92
C ARG A 147 14.28 0.84 18.64
N LEU A 148 14.09 2.15 18.46
CA LEU A 148 14.72 2.91 17.37
C LEU A 148 16.06 3.42 17.87
N ILE A 149 17.14 3.08 17.18
CA ILE A 149 18.49 3.57 17.45
C ILE A 149 18.87 4.46 16.27
N PRO A 150 18.79 5.79 16.42
CA PRO A 150 19.26 6.70 15.37
C PRO A 150 20.78 6.55 15.26
N SER A 151 21.28 6.45 14.04
CA SER A 151 22.71 6.44 13.70
C SER A 151 23.33 7.82 13.85
#